data_b95908a0e0ff3c7004baea574a6a6c02
#
_entry.id   b95908a0e0ff3c7004baea574a6a6c02
#
_cell.length_a   1.000
_cell.length_b   1.000
_cell.length_c   1.000
_cell.angle_alpha   90.00
_cell.angle_beta   90.00
_cell.angle_gamma   90.00
#
_symmetry.space_group_name_H-M   'P 1'
#
loop_
_entity.id
_entity.type
_entity.pdbx_description
1 polymer ?
#
loop_
_entity_poly.entity_id
_entity_poly.type
_entity_poly.pdbx_seq_one_letter_code
_entity_poly.pdbx_strand_id
1 'polypeptide(L)'
;DGASTCGGELSLGKNVIVAYMPWEGYNFEDAILLSERCVHDDIFTSIHIEKLEIDARQTKLGPEEITREIPNVSEDALRHLDERGIVRIGARVYADDILVGNVTPKGESEHPPEEKLLRAIFAEKARDVKDNSLRVPHGEGGRVIDVKVFDREKGDELPPGANTVISVYIAQKRKISVGDKLSGRHGNTGIVSRILSNEDMPFLPDGTPLDIVLNPLGVPSRMNVGQTYELLLGLAAYLTGNYYEAPSFDEMYGTNQSEIATKEELLQGIKESGCDWVREDG
;
A
#
# COMPACT_ATOMS: atom_id res chain seq x y z
N ASP A 1 -1.80 9.00 -19.47
CA ASP A 1 -2.45 8.19 -18.42
C ASP A 1 -1.99 8.68 -17.04
N GLY A 2 -2.90 8.75 -16.08
CA GLY A 2 -2.60 9.01 -14.68
C GLY A 2 -2.35 7.72 -13.89
N ALA A 3 -2.21 7.85 -12.57
CA ALA A 3 -2.17 6.68 -11.68
C ALA A 3 -3.46 5.86 -11.80
N SER A 4 -3.36 4.54 -11.83
CA SER A 4 -4.50 3.61 -11.95
C SER A 4 -5.31 3.75 -13.25
N THR A 5 -4.70 4.24 -14.33
CA THR A 5 -5.28 4.27 -15.67
C THR A 5 -4.34 3.65 -16.71
N CYS A 6 -4.92 3.03 -17.73
CA CYS A 6 -4.19 2.44 -18.85
C CYS A 6 -5.00 2.64 -20.12
N GLY A 7 -4.41 3.29 -21.16
CA GLY A 7 -5.11 3.56 -22.40
C GLY A 7 -6.37 4.43 -22.28
N GLY A 8 -6.46 5.28 -21.25
CA GLY A 8 -7.63 6.09 -20.94
C GLY A 8 -8.71 5.39 -20.10
N GLU A 9 -8.56 4.12 -19.79
CA GLU A 9 -9.49 3.33 -18.97
C GLU A 9 -9.00 3.18 -17.53
N LEU A 10 -9.94 2.99 -16.61
CA LEU A 10 -9.63 2.69 -15.21
C LEU A 10 -9.02 1.30 -15.11
N SER A 11 -7.77 1.22 -14.64
CA SER A 11 -7.04 -0.04 -14.39
C SER A 11 -6.63 -0.16 -12.92
N LEU A 12 -7.62 -0.12 -12.05
CA LEU A 12 -7.44 -0.31 -10.61
C LEU A 12 -7.53 -1.81 -10.28
N GLY A 13 -6.47 -2.35 -9.69
CA GLY A 13 -6.41 -3.78 -9.32
C GLY A 13 -5.92 -4.69 -10.45
N LYS A 14 -6.25 -5.97 -10.34
CA LYS A 14 -5.81 -7.03 -11.25
C LYS A 14 -6.93 -8.04 -11.49
N ASN A 15 -6.92 -8.65 -12.68
CA ASN A 15 -7.76 -9.80 -12.98
C ASN A 15 -7.13 -11.06 -12.39
N VAL A 16 -7.94 -11.87 -11.71
CA VAL A 16 -7.54 -13.11 -11.05
C VAL A 16 -8.60 -14.19 -11.28
N ILE A 17 -8.25 -15.46 -11.10
CA ILE A 17 -9.17 -16.58 -11.24
C ILE A 17 -10.03 -16.67 -9.96
N VAL A 18 -11.34 -16.53 -10.13
CA VAL A 18 -12.31 -16.49 -9.02
C VAL A 18 -13.27 -17.65 -9.11
N ALA A 19 -13.65 -18.25 -7.98
CA ALA A 19 -14.76 -19.17 -7.90
C ALA A 19 -15.77 -18.75 -6.84
N TYR A 20 -17.06 -19.02 -7.10
CA TYR A 20 -18.15 -18.90 -6.15
C TYR A 20 -18.50 -20.28 -5.62
N MET A 21 -18.00 -20.64 -4.46
CA MET A 21 -18.27 -21.90 -3.78
C MET A 21 -18.04 -21.77 -2.29
N PRO A 22 -18.78 -22.49 -1.42
CA PRO A 22 -18.46 -22.57 -0.01
C PRO A 22 -17.16 -23.36 0.18
N TRP A 23 -16.29 -22.90 1.09
CA TRP A 23 -15.02 -23.58 1.38
C TRP A 23 -14.75 -23.64 2.87
N GLU A 24 -14.95 -24.79 3.49
CA GLU A 24 -14.65 -25.08 4.91
C GLU A 24 -15.12 -24.03 5.93
N GLY A 25 -16.08 -23.17 5.55
CA GLY A 25 -16.57 -22.07 6.37
C GLY A 25 -15.70 -20.83 6.38
N TYR A 26 -14.52 -20.86 5.76
CA TYR A 26 -13.60 -19.71 5.76
C TYR A 26 -14.05 -18.53 4.90
N ASN A 27 -15.02 -18.74 4.03
CA ASN A 27 -15.65 -17.68 3.23
C ASN A 27 -17.12 -17.44 3.61
N PHE A 28 -17.48 -17.73 4.87
CA PHE A 28 -18.82 -17.45 5.39
C PHE A 28 -19.14 -15.95 5.30
N GLU A 29 -20.37 -15.63 4.86
CA GLU A 29 -20.82 -14.26 4.59
C GLU A 29 -19.91 -13.54 3.58
N ASP A 30 -19.30 -12.41 3.97
CA ASP A 30 -18.43 -11.58 3.13
C ASP A 30 -16.94 -11.91 3.31
N ALA A 31 -16.62 -13.02 3.92
CA ALA A 31 -15.25 -13.48 4.07
C ALA A 31 -14.70 -13.97 2.71
N ILE A 32 -13.47 -13.60 2.42
CA ILE A 32 -12.75 -13.97 1.19
C ILE A 32 -11.62 -14.91 1.53
N LEU A 33 -11.53 -16.00 0.81
CA LEU A 33 -10.38 -16.88 0.82
C LEU A 33 -9.43 -16.49 -0.31
N LEU A 34 -8.16 -16.31 -0.01
CA LEU A 34 -7.14 -15.85 -0.94
C LEU A 34 -6.01 -16.86 -1.08
N SER A 35 -5.51 -17.04 -2.29
CA SER A 35 -4.29 -17.83 -2.55
C SER A 35 -3.04 -17.07 -2.16
N GLU A 36 -2.04 -17.77 -1.61
CA GLU A 36 -0.72 -17.23 -1.30
C GLU A 36 -0.01 -16.67 -2.55
N ARG A 37 -0.35 -17.17 -3.75
CA ARG A 37 0.14 -16.61 -5.01
C ARG A 37 -0.10 -15.11 -5.12
N CYS A 38 -1.27 -14.63 -4.67
CA CYS A 38 -1.60 -13.20 -4.70
C CYS A 38 -0.68 -12.34 -3.83
N VAL A 39 -0.13 -12.91 -2.76
CA VAL A 39 0.84 -12.25 -1.88
C VAL A 39 2.26 -12.37 -2.43
N HIS A 40 2.62 -13.57 -2.90
CA HIS A 40 3.97 -13.87 -3.39
C HIS A 40 4.28 -13.08 -4.68
N ASP A 41 3.36 -13.09 -5.63
CA ASP A 41 3.52 -12.44 -6.94
C ASP A 41 3.16 -10.95 -6.92
N ASP A 42 2.97 -10.37 -5.73
CA ASP A 42 2.65 -8.95 -5.55
C ASP A 42 1.39 -8.49 -6.34
N ILE A 43 0.38 -9.36 -6.51
CA ILE A 43 -0.79 -9.07 -7.35
C ILE A 43 -1.60 -7.88 -6.81
N PHE A 44 -1.85 -7.86 -5.50
CA PHE A 44 -2.58 -6.79 -4.80
C PHE A 44 -1.67 -5.91 -3.94
N THR A 45 -0.40 -5.85 -4.26
CA THR A 45 0.56 -5.03 -3.53
C THR A 45 0.45 -3.58 -3.97
N SER A 46 0.45 -2.68 -3.01
CA SER A 46 0.44 -1.23 -3.23
C SER A 46 1.73 -0.58 -2.72
N ILE A 47 2.11 0.53 -3.38
CA ILE A 47 3.23 1.35 -2.93
C ILE A 47 2.65 2.67 -2.43
N HIS A 48 2.93 2.98 -1.17
CA HIS A 48 2.54 4.22 -0.53
C HIS A 48 3.77 5.10 -0.34
N ILE A 49 3.67 6.35 -0.76
CA ILE A 49 4.76 7.33 -0.61
C ILE A 49 4.30 8.35 0.42
N GLU A 50 4.99 8.36 1.56
CA GLU A 50 4.75 9.33 2.64
C GLU A 50 5.79 10.43 2.56
N LYS A 51 5.34 11.68 2.73
CA LYS A 51 6.18 12.86 2.79
C LYS A 51 6.25 13.34 4.23
N LEU A 52 7.43 13.28 4.81
CA LEU A 52 7.71 13.81 6.14
C LEU A 52 8.56 15.08 6.00
N GLU A 53 8.18 16.12 6.70
CA GLU A 53 8.86 17.42 6.62
C GLU A 53 9.29 17.92 8.00
N ILE A 54 10.42 18.59 8.02
CA ILE A 54 10.89 19.34 9.15
C ILE A 54 11.41 20.70 8.70
N ASP A 55 11.10 21.72 9.47
CA ASP A 55 11.58 23.07 9.28
C ASP A 55 12.51 23.47 10.44
N ALA A 56 13.70 23.92 10.10
CA ALA A 56 14.61 24.55 11.05
C ALA A 56 14.30 26.05 11.11
N ARG A 57 13.91 26.51 12.30
CA ARG A 57 13.44 27.88 12.53
C ARG A 57 14.42 28.72 13.34
N GLN A 58 14.30 30.03 13.18
CA GLN A 58 14.92 30.96 14.11
C GLN A 58 14.10 31.02 15.39
N THR A 59 14.71 30.60 16.52
CA THR A 59 14.08 30.70 17.85
C THR A 59 14.62 31.91 18.63
N LYS A 60 13.95 32.30 19.71
CA LYS A 60 14.42 33.39 20.61
C LYS A 60 15.76 33.07 21.26
N LEU A 61 16.15 31.82 21.40
CA LEU A 61 17.36 31.33 22.03
C LEU A 61 18.51 31.08 21.04
N GLY A 62 18.22 31.21 19.75
CA GLY A 62 19.15 30.96 18.64
C GLY A 62 18.50 30.17 17.53
N PRO A 63 19.19 29.99 16.38
CA PRO A 63 18.68 29.18 15.28
C PRO A 63 18.67 27.70 15.67
N GLU A 64 17.67 26.96 15.16
CA GLU A 64 17.72 25.51 15.13
C GLU A 64 18.78 25.08 14.11
N GLU A 65 19.49 24.01 14.43
CA GLU A 65 20.60 23.52 13.64
C GLU A 65 20.33 22.09 13.15
N ILE A 66 20.46 21.87 11.85
CA ILE A 66 20.44 20.54 11.26
C ILE A 66 21.84 19.93 11.41
N THR A 67 21.95 18.86 12.21
CA THR A 67 23.24 18.27 12.53
C THR A 67 23.12 16.76 12.82
N ARG A 68 24.23 16.04 12.59
CA ARG A 68 24.37 14.64 13.03
C ARG A 68 24.68 14.51 14.52
N GLU A 69 25.19 15.57 15.16
CA GLU A 69 25.57 15.58 16.57
C GLU A 69 24.32 15.77 17.44
N ILE A 70 23.60 14.70 17.72
CA ILE A 70 22.37 14.68 18.53
C ILE A 70 22.73 14.18 19.94
N PRO A 71 22.35 14.88 21.02
CA PRO A 71 22.65 14.43 22.37
C PRO A 71 21.87 13.14 22.72
N ASN A 72 22.53 12.26 23.48
CA ASN A 72 21.94 11.01 24.00
C ASN A 72 21.45 10.02 22.95
N VAL A 73 22.02 10.02 21.76
CA VAL A 73 21.70 9.09 20.66
C VAL A 73 22.93 8.22 20.39
N SER A 74 22.69 6.91 20.18
CA SER A 74 23.76 5.96 19.86
C SER A 74 24.24 6.11 18.42
N GLU A 75 25.48 5.74 18.14
CA GLU A 75 26.03 5.70 16.77
C GLU A 75 25.21 4.81 15.81
N ASP A 76 24.64 3.72 16.32
CA ASP A 76 23.78 2.83 15.53
C ASP A 76 22.52 3.53 15.03
N ALA A 77 21.92 4.40 15.82
CA ALA A 77 20.76 5.18 15.41
C ALA A 77 21.10 6.25 14.36
N LEU A 78 22.37 6.63 14.26
CA LEU A 78 22.87 7.64 13.30
C LEU A 78 23.42 7.01 12.01
N ARG A 79 23.42 5.69 11.89
CA ARG A 79 24.04 4.96 10.75
C ARG A 79 23.52 5.35 9.37
N HIS A 80 22.25 5.75 9.29
CA HIS A 80 21.58 6.12 8.03
C HIS A 80 21.74 7.61 7.68
N LEU A 81 22.28 8.42 8.59
CA LEU A 81 22.47 9.84 8.38
C LEU A 81 23.79 10.13 7.64
N ASP A 82 23.79 11.19 6.84
CA ASP A 82 24.99 11.77 6.25
C ASP A 82 25.72 12.67 7.26
N GLU A 83 26.81 13.31 6.82
CA GLU A 83 27.60 14.23 7.67
C GLU A 83 26.81 15.49 8.09
N ARG A 84 25.77 15.84 7.33
CA ARG A 84 24.87 16.97 7.63
C ARG A 84 23.73 16.58 8.56
N GLY A 85 23.62 15.31 8.95
CA GLY A 85 22.53 14.84 9.78
C GLY A 85 21.22 14.53 9.02
N ILE A 86 21.29 14.30 7.71
CA ILE A 86 20.15 14.00 6.85
C ILE A 86 20.22 12.54 6.42
N VAL A 87 19.09 11.85 6.39
CA VAL A 87 19.01 10.45 5.97
C VAL A 87 19.44 10.29 4.50
N ARG A 88 20.17 9.23 4.20
CA ARG A 88 20.64 8.90 2.84
C ARG A 88 19.52 8.29 2.01
N ILE A 89 19.45 8.68 0.74
CA ILE A 89 18.56 8.07 -0.24
C ILE A 89 18.91 6.57 -0.38
N GLY A 90 17.88 5.72 -0.41
CA GLY A 90 18.03 4.27 -0.46
C GLY A 90 18.10 3.58 0.91
N ALA A 91 18.23 4.32 2.01
CA ALA A 91 18.21 3.78 3.36
C ALA A 91 16.85 3.14 3.67
N ARG A 92 16.88 1.98 4.35
CA ARG A 92 15.69 1.36 4.90
C ARG A 92 15.51 1.82 6.34
N VAL A 93 14.37 2.44 6.61
CA VAL A 93 14.04 3.05 7.88
C VAL A 93 12.81 2.39 8.51
N TYR A 94 12.79 2.34 9.83
CA TYR A 94 11.75 1.77 10.66
C TYR A 94 11.19 2.82 11.61
N ALA A 95 10.10 2.49 12.30
CA ALA A 95 9.55 3.36 13.34
C ALA A 95 10.64 3.81 14.33
N ASP A 96 10.61 5.07 14.72
CA ASP A 96 11.57 5.77 15.59
C ASP A 96 12.98 6.03 15.01
N ASP A 97 13.31 5.52 13.82
CA ASP A 97 14.57 5.88 13.16
C ASP A 97 14.63 7.39 12.86
N ILE A 98 15.80 7.98 13.04
CA ILE A 98 16.02 9.40 12.79
C ILE A 98 16.18 9.63 11.29
N LEU A 99 15.36 10.54 10.74
CA LEU A 99 15.42 10.96 9.35
C LEU A 99 16.24 12.23 9.15
N VAL A 100 16.07 13.18 10.07
CA VAL A 100 16.81 14.45 10.05
C VAL A 100 17.13 14.81 11.49
N GLY A 101 18.41 14.96 11.78
CA GLY A 101 18.88 15.46 13.06
C GLY A 101 18.63 16.96 13.16
N ASN A 102 17.84 17.38 14.13
CA ASN A 102 17.57 18.79 14.42
C ASN A 102 17.71 19.05 15.90
N VAL A 103 18.47 20.05 16.25
CA VAL A 103 18.71 20.46 17.65
C VAL A 103 18.33 21.91 17.85
N THR A 104 17.65 22.17 18.96
CA THR A 104 17.23 23.52 19.37
C THR A 104 18.04 23.94 20.58
N PRO A 105 18.59 25.18 20.65
CA PRO A 105 19.28 25.68 21.84
C PRO A 105 18.33 25.73 23.05
N LYS A 106 18.80 25.24 24.20
CA LYS A 106 18.09 25.34 25.49
C LYS A 106 18.41 26.66 26.20
N GLY A 107 17.40 27.24 26.86
CA GLY A 107 17.61 28.36 27.78
C GLY A 107 18.12 27.89 29.13
N GLU A 108 18.87 28.74 29.83
CA GLU A 108 19.44 28.46 31.18
C GLU A 108 18.40 28.03 32.24
N SER A 109 17.12 28.35 32.04
CA SER A 109 16.03 28.02 32.96
C SER A 109 15.48 26.61 32.81
N GLU A 110 15.78 25.90 31.69
CA GLU A 110 15.20 24.60 31.38
C GLU A 110 15.99 23.39 31.93
N HIS A 111 17.07 23.64 32.65
CA HIS A 111 17.83 22.55 33.25
C HIS A 111 17.27 22.12 34.60
N PRO A 112 17.02 20.82 34.83
CA PRO A 112 16.73 20.28 36.15
C PRO A 112 17.85 20.62 37.14
N PRO A 113 17.54 20.81 38.42
CA PRO A 113 18.56 21.14 39.45
C PRO A 113 19.72 20.14 39.51
N GLU A 114 19.45 18.87 39.24
CA GLU A 114 20.41 17.77 39.20
C GLU A 114 21.42 17.92 38.06
N GLU A 115 20.94 18.32 36.87
CA GLU A 115 21.78 18.56 35.69
C GLU A 115 22.69 19.79 35.89
N LYS A 116 22.18 20.84 36.53
CA LYS A 116 22.97 22.03 36.91
C LYS A 116 24.10 21.67 37.89
N LEU A 117 23.82 20.76 38.82
CA LEU A 117 24.79 20.29 39.80
C LEU A 117 25.90 19.42 39.16
N LEU A 118 25.52 18.51 38.27
CA LEU A 118 26.45 17.66 37.51
C LEU A 118 27.37 18.48 36.61
N ARG A 119 26.89 19.54 35.98
CA ARG A 119 27.70 20.46 35.17
C ARG A 119 28.70 21.23 36.00
N ALA A 120 28.29 21.67 37.20
CA ALA A 120 29.19 22.35 38.12
C ALA A 120 30.32 21.45 38.62
N ILE A 121 30.07 20.15 38.76
CA ILE A 121 31.04 19.17 39.28
C ILE A 121 31.98 18.63 38.18
N PHE A 122 31.45 18.34 36.99
CA PHE A 122 32.22 17.64 35.93
C PHE A 122 32.74 18.54 34.82
N ALA A 123 32.41 19.85 34.83
CA ALA A 123 32.81 20.84 33.81
C ALA A 123 32.61 20.35 32.36
N GLU A 124 31.69 19.41 32.15
CA GLU A 124 31.38 18.87 30.80
C GLU A 124 30.67 19.95 29.96
N LYS A 125 31.28 20.32 28.85
CA LYS A 125 30.66 21.09 27.78
C LYS A 125 29.63 20.24 27.05
N ALA A 126 28.61 19.74 27.76
CA ALA A 126 27.44 19.22 27.08
C ALA A 126 26.79 20.38 26.31
N ARG A 127 26.61 20.26 25.01
CA ARG A 127 25.89 21.26 24.21
C ARG A 127 24.51 21.46 24.85
N ASP A 128 24.14 22.69 25.10
CA ASP A 128 22.84 23.07 25.67
C ASP A 128 21.76 23.04 24.59
N VAL A 129 21.49 21.85 24.09
CA VAL A 129 20.54 21.66 22.98
C VAL A 129 19.51 20.59 23.33
N LYS A 130 18.32 20.77 22.80
CA LYS A 130 17.20 19.81 22.87
C LYS A 130 17.11 19.09 21.54
N ASP A 131 16.92 17.78 21.60
CA ASP A 131 16.65 16.96 20.42
C ASP A 131 15.22 17.22 19.92
N ASN A 132 15.10 17.77 18.72
CA ASN A 132 13.86 17.97 17.97
C ASN A 132 13.93 17.27 16.60
N SER A 133 14.73 16.21 16.51
CA SER A 133 14.95 15.47 15.27
C SER A 133 13.65 14.88 14.72
N LEU A 134 13.55 14.89 13.40
CA LEU A 134 12.46 14.22 12.69
C LEU A 134 12.68 12.71 12.75
N ARG A 135 11.72 12.01 13.29
CA ARG A 135 11.73 10.54 13.38
C ARG A 135 10.60 9.95 12.56
N VAL A 136 10.76 8.70 12.13
CA VAL A 136 9.70 7.94 11.47
C VAL A 136 8.57 7.68 12.47
N PRO A 137 7.32 8.05 12.16
CA PRO A 137 6.18 7.77 13.03
C PRO A 137 5.96 6.28 13.25
N HIS A 138 5.29 5.92 14.34
CA HIS A 138 4.91 4.54 14.61
C HIS A 138 3.93 4.01 13.56
N GLY A 139 4.18 2.79 13.09
CA GLY A 139 3.39 2.14 12.04
C GLY A 139 3.81 2.53 10.62
N GLU A 140 4.72 3.47 10.48
CA GLU A 140 5.34 3.84 9.21
C GLU A 140 6.75 3.25 9.11
N GLY A 141 7.24 3.17 7.89
CA GLY A 141 8.58 2.68 7.62
C GLY A 141 8.69 2.26 6.16
N GLY A 142 9.90 2.18 5.66
CA GLY A 142 10.08 1.83 4.26
C GLY A 142 11.48 2.17 3.75
N ARG A 143 11.56 2.51 2.49
CA ARG A 143 12.81 2.94 1.86
C ARG A 143 12.74 4.43 1.52
N VAL A 144 13.73 5.18 1.91
CA VAL A 144 13.89 6.59 1.51
C VAL A 144 14.16 6.65 0.00
N ILE A 145 13.27 7.31 -0.74
CA ILE A 145 13.34 7.41 -2.21
C ILE A 145 13.87 8.75 -2.67
N ASP A 146 13.58 9.82 -1.93
CA ASP A 146 14.03 11.16 -2.25
C ASP A 146 14.17 12.01 -0.99
N VAL A 147 15.08 12.99 -1.04
CA VAL A 147 15.29 13.98 0.01
C VAL A 147 15.48 15.34 -0.64
N LYS A 148 14.62 16.30 -0.31
CA LYS A 148 14.69 17.67 -0.82
C LYS A 148 15.05 18.63 0.31
N VAL A 149 16.08 19.42 0.08
CA VAL A 149 16.52 20.45 1.02
C VAL A 149 16.30 21.82 0.37
N PHE A 150 15.47 22.61 1.01
CA PHE A 150 15.19 24.00 0.61
C PHE A 150 15.84 24.93 1.62
N ASP A 151 16.55 25.93 1.12
CA ASP A 151 17.35 26.84 1.94
C ASP A 151 17.07 28.28 1.55
N ARG A 152 16.75 29.11 2.52
CA ARG A 152 16.51 30.54 2.31
C ARG A 152 17.70 31.27 1.73
N GLU A 153 18.91 30.89 2.12
CA GLU A 153 20.14 31.50 1.63
C GLU A 153 20.35 31.24 0.14
N LYS A 154 19.78 30.13 -0.39
CA LYS A 154 19.81 29.79 -1.82
C LYS A 154 18.71 30.46 -2.63
N GLY A 155 17.83 31.21 -1.99
CA GLY A 155 16.74 31.93 -2.64
C GLY A 155 15.43 31.15 -2.76
N ASP A 156 15.29 30.04 -2.03
CA ASP A 156 14.05 29.27 -2.01
C ASP A 156 12.95 30.01 -1.23
N GLU A 157 11.71 29.94 -1.72
CA GLU A 157 10.54 30.47 -1.03
C GLU A 157 10.15 29.53 0.13
N LEU A 158 10.39 29.97 1.36
CA LEU A 158 10.09 29.20 2.56
C LEU A 158 9.00 29.87 3.41
N PRO A 159 8.30 29.08 4.26
CA PRO A 159 7.35 29.61 5.23
C PRO A 159 8.00 30.69 6.13
N PRO A 160 7.21 31.66 6.64
CA PRO A 160 7.73 32.70 7.51
C PRO A 160 8.41 32.08 8.76
N GLY A 161 9.66 32.51 9.01
CA GLY A 161 10.46 32.05 10.15
C GLY A 161 11.26 30.77 9.95
N ALA A 162 11.07 30.03 8.85
CA ALA A 162 11.92 28.88 8.50
C ALA A 162 13.18 29.34 7.78
N ASN A 163 14.33 28.80 8.15
CA ASN A 163 15.60 29.00 7.48
C ASN A 163 15.89 27.90 6.47
N THR A 164 15.61 26.66 6.87
CA THR A 164 15.79 25.48 6.04
C THR A 164 14.55 24.58 6.20
N VAL A 165 14.08 23.99 5.11
CA VAL A 165 13.01 22.98 5.11
C VAL A 165 13.54 21.72 4.44
N ILE A 166 13.38 20.59 5.11
CA ILE A 166 13.80 19.29 4.59
C ILE A 166 12.57 18.40 4.45
N SER A 167 12.33 17.93 3.22
CA SER A 167 11.26 16.98 2.91
C SER A 167 11.88 15.63 2.59
N VAL A 168 11.50 14.62 3.35
CA VAL A 168 11.94 13.23 3.15
C VAL A 168 10.77 12.41 2.63
N TYR A 169 10.97 11.70 1.53
CA TYR A 169 9.98 10.84 0.91
C TYR A 169 10.33 9.38 1.19
N ILE A 170 9.39 8.67 1.82
CA ILE A 170 9.55 7.26 2.19
C ILE A 170 8.54 6.44 1.39
N ALA A 171 9.00 5.43 0.65
CA ALA A 171 8.16 4.47 -0.02
C ALA A 171 7.97 3.23 0.83
N GLN A 172 6.71 2.92 1.13
CA GLN A 172 6.29 1.71 1.82
C GLN A 172 5.58 0.77 0.86
N LYS A 173 6.05 -0.47 0.78
CA LYS A 173 5.39 -1.55 0.05
C LYS A 173 4.44 -2.28 0.99
N ARG A 174 3.14 -2.23 0.72
CA ARG A 174 2.11 -2.91 1.50
C ARG A 174 1.58 -4.09 0.71
N LYS A 175 1.80 -5.29 1.23
CA LYS A 175 1.24 -6.53 0.69
C LYS A 175 -0.13 -6.79 1.29
N ILE A 176 -0.98 -7.47 0.53
CA ILE A 176 -2.29 -7.88 1.04
C ILE A 176 -2.12 -8.85 2.20
N SER A 177 -2.95 -8.69 3.22
CA SER A 177 -2.94 -9.48 4.45
C SER A 177 -4.35 -9.85 4.90
N VAL A 178 -4.44 -10.79 5.85
CA VAL A 178 -5.71 -11.11 6.50
C VAL A 178 -6.27 -9.86 7.19
N GLY A 179 -7.56 -9.59 6.97
CA GLY A 179 -8.24 -8.39 7.46
C GLY A 179 -8.37 -7.27 6.41
N ASP A 180 -7.65 -7.34 5.30
CA ASP A 180 -7.78 -6.35 4.23
C ASP A 180 -9.08 -6.54 3.46
N LYS A 181 -9.66 -5.43 2.99
CA LYS A 181 -10.90 -5.40 2.25
C LYS A 181 -10.64 -5.36 0.75
N LEU A 182 -11.25 -6.29 0.02
CA LEU A 182 -11.28 -6.32 -1.44
C LEU A 182 -12.65 -5.98 -1.97
N SER A 183 -12.71 -5.41 -3.17
CA SER A 183 -13.95 -5.13 -3.89
C SER A 183 -13.84 -5.51 -5.36
N GLY A 184 -14.95 -5.97 -5.93
CA GLY A 184 -15.11 -6.15 -7.37
C GLY A 184 -15.71 -4.92 -8.02
N ARG A 185 -16.11 -5.05 -9.30
CA ARG A 185 -16.71 -3.98 -10.12
C ARG A 185 -18.22 -3.90 -10.02
N HIS A 186 -18.89 -4.77 -9.25
CA HIS A 186 -20.35 -4.89 -9.15
C HIS A 186 -20.88 -4.57 -7.76
N GLY A 187 -20.17 -3.76 -6.98
CA GLY A 187 -20.56 -3.43 -5.60
C GLY A 187 -20.37 -4.59 -4.60
N ASN A 188 -19.77 -5.69 -5.02
CA ASN A 188 -19.40 -6.80 -4.16
C ASN A 188 -18.11 -6.46 -3.41
N THR A 189 -18.13 -6.66 -2.09
CA THR A 189 -16.99 -6.41 -1.20
C THR A 189 -16.83 -7.57 -0.23
N GLY A 190 -15.61 -7.79 0.24
CA GLY A 190 -15.35 -8.77 1.28
C GLY A 190 -14.03 -8.54 1.96
N ILE A 191 -13.81 -9.24 3.06
CA ILE A 191 -12.60 -9.12 3.89
C ILE A 191 -11.84 -10.44 3.81
N VAL A 192 -10.54 -10.36 3.58
CA VAL A 192 -9.66 -11.54 3.55
C VAL A 192 -9.67 -12.20 4.93
N SER A 193 -10.24 -13.40 5.00
CA SER A 193 -10.30 -14.19 6.24
C SER A 193 -9.09 -15.08 6.41
N ARG A 194 -8.60 -15.65 5.32
CA ARG A 194 -7.47 -16.56 5.31
C ARG A 194 -6.72 -16.53 3.99
N ILE A 195 -5.42 -16.76 4.07
CA ILE A 195 -4.55 -16.96 2.92
C ILE A 195 -4.08 -18.40 2.97
N LEU A 196 -4.37 -19.17 1.92
CA LEU A 196 -3.99 -20.57 1.81
C LEU A 196 -2.82 -20.75 0.85
N SER A 197 -2.03 -21.80 1.08
CA SER A 197 -1.02 -22.24 0.13
C SER A 197 -1.66 -22.68 -1.18
N ASN A 198 -0.91 -22.67 -2.27
CA ASN A 198 -1.44 -23.07 -3.60
C ASN A 198 -1.95 -24.52 -3.61
N GLU A 199 -1.32 -25.39 -2.81
CA GLU A 199 -1.69 -26.81 -2.71
C GLU A 199 -3.02 -27.04 -2.00
N ASP A 200 -3.38 -26.14 -1.07
CA ASP A 200 -4.60 -26.21 -0.29
C ASP A 200 -5.79 -25.49 -0.95
N MET A 201 -5.52 -24.74 -2.01
CA MET A 201 -6.56 -24.05 -2.78
C MET A 201 -7.34 -25.03 -3.66
N PRO A 202 -8.66 -24.83 -3.87
CA PRO A 202 -9.38 -25.52 -4.92
C PRO A 202 -8.78 -25.19 -6.29
N PHE A 203 -8.85 -26.11 -7.21
CA PHE A 203 -8.21 -26.00 -8.52
C PHE A 203 -9.15 -26.41 -9.65
N LEU A 204 -8.85 -25.91 -10.85
CA LEU A 204 -9.54 -26.28 -12.08
C LEU A 204 -9.17 -27.72 -12.50
N PRO A 205 -9.94 -28.38 -13.39
CA PRO A 205 -9.63 -29.74 -13.86
C PRO A 205 -8.25 -29.91 -14.51
N ASP A 206 -7.67 -28.84 -15.02
CA ASP A 206 -6.31 -28.79 -15.57
C ASP A 206 -5.20 -28.68 -14.49
N GLY A 207 -5.60 -28.57 -13.22
CA GLY A 207 -4.69 -28.42 -12.09
C GLY A 207 -4.33 -26.98 -11.74
N THR A 208 -4.87 -25.98 -12.45
CA THR A 208 -4.61 -24.55 -12.14
C THR A 208 -5.31 -24.16 -10.84
N PRO A 209 -4.56 -23.69 -9.80
CA PRO A 209 -5.18 -23.29 -8.54
C PRO A 209 -5.97 -22.00 -8.71
N LEU A 210 -7.05 -21.85 -7.95
CA LEU A 210 -7.84 -20.63 -7.89
C LEU A 210 -7.13 -19.57 -7.07
N ASP A 211 -7.36 -18.30 -7.40
CA ASP A 211 -6.79 -17.17 -6.68
C ASP A 211 -7.67 -16.69 -5.54
N ILE A 212 -8.99 -16.65 -5.78
CA ILE A 212 -9.98 -16.15 -4.83
C ILE A 212 -11.18 -17.09 -4.80
N VAL A 213 -11.67 -17.39 -3.60
CA VAL A 213 -12.92 -18.13 -3.40
C VAL A 213 -13.90 -17.26 -2.62
N LEU A 214 -15.06 -17.02 -3.22
CA LEU A 214 -16.13 -16.19 -2.70
C LEU A 214 -17.35 -17.05 -2.32
N ASN A 215 -18.13 -16.57 -1.35
CA ASN A 215 -19.36 -17.23 -0.95
C ASN A 215 -20.49 -16.91 -1.96
N PRO A 216 -21.12 -17.91 -2.57
CA PRO A 216 -22.23 -17.71 -3.50
C PRO A 216 -23.47 -17.09 -2.84
N LEU A 217 -23.68 -17.26 -1.55
CA LEU A 217 -24.84 -16.73 -0.82
C LEU A 217 -24.86 -15.18 -0.80
N GLY A 218 -23.74 -14.53 -1.02
CA GLY A 218 -23.65 -13.07 -1.12
C GLY A 218 -24.24 -12.50 -2.41
N VAL A 219 -24.51 -13.32 -3.43
CA VAL A 219 -24.99 -12.85 -4.74
C VAL A 219 -26.51 -12.67 -4.78
N PRO A 220 -27.36 -13.65 -4.44
CA PRO A 220 -28.82 -13.54 -4.58
C PRO A 220 -29.43 -12.43 -3.74
N SER A 221 -28.98 -12.29 -2.49
CA SER A 221 -29.54 -11.30 -1.56
C SER A 221 -29.23 -9.86 -1.98
N ARG A 222 -28.13 -9.63 -2.69
CA ARG A 222 -27.68 -8.29 -3.13
C ARG A 222 -28.03 -7.98 -4.57
N MET A 223 -28.55 -8.94 -5.31
CA MET A 223 -29.02 -8.79 -6.69
C MET A 223 -27.97 -8.23 -7.68
N ASN A 224 -26.68 -8.39 -7.37
CA ASN A 224 -25.59 -7.95 -8.22
C ASN A 224 -25.14 -9.08 -9.16
N VAL A 225 -26.06 -9.55 -10.01
CA VAL A 225 -25.88 -10.70 -10.89
C VAL A 225 -24.78 -10.47 -11.94
N GLY A 226 -24.47 -9.23 -12.26
CA GLY A 226 -23.39 -8.88 -13.19
C GLY A 226 -22.04 -9.51 -12.87
N GLN A 227 -21.75 -9.77 -11.57
CA GLN A 227 -20.52 -10.47 -11.19
C GLN A 227 -20.46 -11.93 -11.67
N THR A 228 -21.61 -12.61 -11.82
CA THR A 228 -21.65 -13.97 -12.35
C THR A 228 -21.44 -13.99 -13.86
N TYR A 229 -22.01 -13.02 -14.58
CA TYR A 229 -21.74 -12.86 -16.02
C TYR A 229 -20.27 -12.49 -16.27
N GLU A 230 -19.70 -11.60 -15.47
CA GLU A 230 -18.27 -11.28 -15.53
C GLU A 230 -17.39 -12.53 -15.33
N LEU A 231 -17.74 -13.39 -14.38
CA LEU A 231 -17.02 -14.63 -14.14
C LEU A 231 -17.08 -15.57 -15.37
N LEU A 232 -18.25 -15.74 -15.97
CA LEU A 232 -18.43 -16.62 -17.13
C LEU A 232 -17.71 -16.08 -18.38
N LEU A 233 -17.84 -14.79 -18.67
CA LEU A 233 -17.10 -14.13 -19.76
C LEU A 233 -15.60 -14.10 -19.51
N GLY A 234 -15.20 -13.93 -18.26
CA GLY A 234 -13.80 -14.01 -17.86
C GLY A 234 -13.20 -15.39 -18.09
N LEU A 235 -13.97 -16.46 -17.84
CA LEU A 235 -13.54 -17.82 -18.15
C LEU A 235 -13.41 -18.01 -19.67
N ALA A 236 -14.38 -17.53 -20.46
CA ALA A 236 -14.30 -17.56 -21.92
C ALA A 236 -13.06 -16.80 -22.43
N ALA A 237 -12.80 -15.61 -21.89
CA ALA A 237 -11.63 -14.79 -22.20
C ALA A 237 -10.31 -15.52 -21.86
N TYR A 238 -10.26 -16.21 -20.73
CA TYR A 238 -9.11 -17.00 -20.31
C TYR A 238 -8.83 -18.16 -21.29
N LEU A 239 -9.88 -18.84 -21.76
CA LEU A 239 -9.77 -19.99 -22.67
C LEU A 239 -9.42 -19.56 -24.10
N THR A 240 -9.98 -18.47 -24.60
CA THR A 240 -9.80 -18.02 -26.00
C THR A 240 -8.72 -16.97 -26.18
N GLY A 241 -8.29 -16.31 -25.10
CA GLY A 241 -7.37 -15.18 -25.17
C GLY A 241 -8.01 -13.87 -25.69
N ASN A 242 -9.33 -13.83 -25.82
CA ASN A 242 -10.06 -12.66 -26.29
C ASN A 242 -10.37 -11.68 -25.14
N TYR A 243 -10.67 -10.43 -25.49
CA TYR A 243 -11.14 -9.41 -24.57
C TYR A 243 -12.59 -9.06 -24.88
N TYR A 244 -13.47 -9.07 -23.88
CA TYR A 244 -14.88 -8.79 -24.03
C TYR A 244 -15.25 -7.46 -23.38
N GLU A 245 -16.04 -6.65 -24.10
CA GLU A 245 -16.62 -5.41 -23.61
C GLU A 245 -18.14 -5.52 -23.62
N ALA A 246 -18.78 -5.29 -22.46
CA ALA A 246 -20.23 -5.21 -22.35
C ALA A 246 -20.66 -3.73 -22.26
N PRO A 247 -21.58 -3.24 -23.10
CA PRO A 247 -22.07 -1.88 -23.01
C PRO A 247 -22.87 -1.67 -21.73
N SER A 248 -22.76 -0.46 -21.15
CA SER A 248 -23.53 -0.10 -19.97
C SER A 248 -25.02 -0.06 -20.27
N PHE A 249 -25.84 -0.52 -19.31
CA PHE A 249 -27.32 -0.49 -19.40
C PHE A 249 -27.96 -1.28 -20.54
N ASP A 250 -27.28 -2.31 -21.02
CA ASP A 250 -27.76 -3.17 -22.10
C ASP A 250 -29.16 -3.73 -21.83
N GLU A 251 -29.45 -4.16 -20.62
CA GLU A 251 -30.76 -4.70 -20.20
C GLU A 251 -31.88 -3.67 -20.26
N MET A 252 -31.61 -2.37 -20.16
CA MET A 252 -32.63 -1.33 -20.27
C MET A 252 -33.28 -1.25 -21.64
N TYR A 253 -32.63 -1.78 -22.68
CA TYR A 253 -33.16 -1.81 -24.04
C TYR A 253 -33.96 -3.08 -24.37
N GLY A 254 -34.19 -3.94 -23.37
CA GLY A 254 -35.17 -5.05 -23.42
C GLY A 254 -34.71 -6.27 -24.19
N THR A 255 -33.46 -6.50 -24.41
CA THR A 255 -32.95 -7.53 -25.31
C THR A 255 -32.23 -8.69 -24.64
N ASN A 256 -31.87 -8.65 -23.36
CA ASN A 256 -31.05 -9.66 -22.66
C ASN A 256 -29.88 -10.19 -23.53
N GLN A 257 -29.37 -9.37 -24.43
CA GLN A 257 -28.35 -9.79 -25.40
C GLN A 257 -27.03 -10.15 -24.70
N SER A 258 -26.69 -9.44 -23.65
CA SER A 258 -25.48 -9.76 -22.88
C SER A 258 -25.54 -11.15 -22.24
N GLU A 259 -26.70 -11.60 -21.76
CA GLU A 259 -26.87 -12.94 -21.20
C GLU A 259 -26.71 -14.03 -22.25
N ILE A 260 -27.38 -13.83 -23.41
CA ILE A 260 -27.33 -14.78 -24.53
C ILE A 260 -25.92 -14.84 -25.09
N ALA A 261 -25.31 -13.70 -25.36
CA ALA A 261 -23.93 -13.61 -25.83
C ALA A 261 -22.92 -14.26 -24.87
N THR A 262 -23.10 -14.07 -23.56
CA THR A 262 -22.24 -14.70 -22.54
C THR A 262 -22.28 -16.23 -22.67
N LYS A 263 -23.44 -16.81 -22.82
CA LYS A 263 -23.60 -18.27 -23.02
C LYS A 263 -22.97 -18.75 -24.33
N GLU A 264 -23.22 -18.05 -25.41
CA GLU A 264 -22.70 -18.42 -26.73
C GLU A 264 -21.17 -18.34 -26.76
N GLU A 265 -20.58 -17.24 -26.27
CA GLU A 265 -19.14 -17.03 -26.20
C GLU A 265 -18.46 -18.05 -25.27
N LEU A 266 -19.07 -18.39 -24.14
CA LEU A 266 -18.52 -19.40 -23.23
C LEU A 266 -18.52 -20.78 -23.90
N LEU A 267 -19.61 -21.19 -24.53
CA LEU A 267 -19.71 -22.48 -25.24
C LEU A 267 -18.72 -22.55 -26.40
N GLN A 268 -18.57 -21.45 -27.15
CA GLN A 268 -17.57 -21.36 -28.21
C GLN A 268 -16.14 -21.49 -27.67
N GLY A 269 -15.82 -20.76 -26.62
CA GLY A 269 -14.49 -20.81 -25.95
C GLY A 269 -14.15 -22.21 -25.45
N ILE A 270 -15.12 -22.92 -24.88
CA ILE A 270 -14.94 -24.31 -24.44
C ILE A 270 -14.63 -25.23 -25.61
N LYS A 271 -15.38 -25.10 -26.74
CA LYS A 271 -15.14 -25.89 -27.94
C LYS A 271 -13.77 -25.61 -28.58
N GLU A 272 -13.39 -24.35 -28.68
CA GLU A 272 -12.11 -23.92 -29.24
C GLU A 272 -10.91 -24.34 -28.41
N SER A 273 -11.04 -24.30 -27.09
CA SER A 273 -9.97 -24.71 -26.17
C SER A 273 -9.78 -26.22 -26.06
N GLY A 274 -10.75 -27.01 -26.56
CA GLY A 274 -10.74 -28.48 -26.42
C GLY A 274 -10.99 -28.95 -24.99
N CYS A 275 -11.52 -28.10 -24.13
CA CYS A 275 -11.88 -28.47 -22.75
C CYS A 275 -13.16 -29.34 -22.79
N ASP A 276 -13.08 -30.49 -22.13
CA ASP A 276 -14.19 -31.46 -22.01
C ASP A 276 -14.85 -31.47 -20.60
N TRP A 277 -14.36 -30.63 -19.69
CA TRP A 277 -14.85 -30.58 -18.32
C TRP A 277 -16.08 -29.70 -18.10
N VAL A 278 -16.57 -29.04 -19.13
CA VAL A 278 -17.87 -28.35 -19.16
C VAL A 278 -18.81 -29.05 -20.16
N ARG A 279 -20.01 -29.41 -19.71
CA ARG A 279 -21.02 -30.06 -20.60
C ARG A 279 -21.63 -29.04 -21.53
N GLU A 280 -22.01 -29.51 -22.76
CA GLU A 280 -22.66 -28.66 -23.77
C GLU A 280 -24.06 -28.15 -23.35
N ASP A 281 -24.68 -28.80 -22.37
CA ASP A 281 -25.98 -28.44 -21.82
C ASP A 281 -25.93 -27.49 -20.61
N GLY A 282 -24.75 -27.07 -20.22
CA GLY A 282 -24.51 -26.14 -19.11
C GLY A 282 -24.48 -26.82 -17.77
#